data_f1e0727de545b310a2e294d4243a0064
#
_entry.id   f1e0727de545b310a2e294d4243a0064
#
_cell.length_a   1.000
_cell.length_b   1.000
_cell.length_c   1.000
_cell.angle_alpha   90.00
_cell.angle_beta   90.00
_cell.angle_gamma   90.00
#
_symmetry.space_group_name_H-M   'P 1'
#
loop_
_entity.id
_entity.type
_entity.pdbx_description
1 polymer ?
#
loop_
_entity_poly.entity_id
_entity_poly.type
_entity_poly.pdbx_seq_one_letter_code
_entity_poly.pdbx_strand_id
1 'polypeptide(L)'
;MKILIYSFNDKIGDGLQKITFIQSLKKIYPKSQITYTTTNTTTLRNQLSPLVRGCIDKFIEYNRIDSSITNLFKKNEIFSDMYFDLIIDLQKVVIRTLKLKQIKHKFFFSTAANFLFSDYKNKQKLIFKNLYIEQFYFNIIELITNQKFNEIPNIQIPKFDISNIQINSDIKNNIGIAPGAGDIDRRWPFSCYLKIANKLRDRGYKIYFFIGPDEKNLLKECLNNNFECPEWSNDEQVSKDIRFTMNLAKKMSCLLTNDGGTSWMFQFAGVKTLKIFGLTDAKKFSRPGFSESISIKDYGYNSIIDFPVKEYETRLIRFLEEL
;
A
#
# COMPACT_ATOMS: atom_id res chain seq x y z
N MET A 1 20.02 -9.17 -17.75
CA MET A 1 19.67 -7.74 -17.67
C MET A 1 19.73 -7.30 -16.23
N LYS A 2 20.42 -6.20 -15.93
CA LYS A 2 20.51 -5.60 -14.58
C LYS A 2 19.54 -4.41 -14.51
N ILE A 3 18.58 -4.45 -13.60
CA ILE A 3 17.56 -3.42 -13.43
C ILE A 3 17.73 -2.76 -12.07
N LEU A 4 17.76 -1.42 -12.02
CA LEU A 4 17.68 -0.64 -10.80
C LEU A 4 16.29 -0.02 -10.70
N ILE A 5 15.59 -0.28 -9.60
CA ILE A 5 14.32 0.37 -9.26
C ILE A 5 14.57 1.32 -8.10
N TYR A 6 14.24 2.59 -8.27
CA TYR A 6 14.40 3.60 -7.24
C TYR A 6 13.05 4.04 -6.67
N SER A 7 12.95 4.03 -5.35
CA SER A 7 11.90 4.67 -4.57
C SER A 7 12.53 5.59 -3.50
N PHE A 8 11.73 6.42 -2.84
CA PHE A 8 12.26 7.31 -1.80
C PHE A 8 12.23 6.65 -0.43
N ASN A 9 11.07 6.21 -0.04
CA ASN A 9 10.78 5.55 1.23
C ASN A 9 9.51 4.71 1.04
N ASP A 10 9.46 3.52 1.65
CA ASP A 10 8.29 2.66 1.53
C ASP A 10 7.82 2.23 2.92
N LYS A 11 6.79 2.89 3.43
CA LYS A 11 5.95 2.34 4.49
C LYS A 11 5.16 1.14 3.94
N ILE A 12 4.46 0.39 4.79
CA ILE A 12 3.73 -0.83 4.39
C ILE A 12 2.79 -0.56 3.20
N GLY A 13 1.96 0.49 3.26
CA GLY A 13 1.05 0.84 2.17
C GLY A 13 1.77 1.16 0.86
N ASP A 14 2.85 1.95 0.93
CA ASP A 14 3.65 2.33 -0.25
C ASP A 14 4.37 1.12 -0.88
N GLY A 15 4.84 0.20 -0.04
CA GLY A 15 5.46 -1.04 -0.50
C GLY A 15 4.45 -1.97 -1.17
N LEU A 16 3.28 -2.17 -0.55
CA LEU A 16 2.19 -3.01 -1.09
C LEU A 16 1.77 -2.57 -2.48
N GLN A 17 1.60 -1.27 -2.72
CA GLN A 17 1.22 -0.71 -4.03
C GLN A 17 2.21 -1.04 -5.15
N LYS A 18 3.46 -1.38 -4.82
CA LYS A 18 4.52 -1.68 -5.79
C LYS A 18 4.71 -3.17 -6.04
N ILE A 19 4.10 -4.05 -5.23
CA ILE A 19 4.34 -5.49 -5.31
C ILE A 19 3.93 -6.05 -6.67
N THR A 20 2.72 -5.73 -7.14
CA THR A 20 2.23 -6.16 -8.46
C THR A 20 3.16 -5.73 -9.59
N PHE A 21 3.66 -4.48 -9.54
CA PHE A 21 4.64 -3.96 -10.47
C PHE A 21 5.95 -4.78 -10.45
N ILE A 22 6.51 -5.05 -9.25
CA ILE A 22 7.76 -5.78 -9.07
C ILE A 22 7.60 -7.23 -9.55
N GLN A 23 6.53 -7.91 -9.14
CA GLN A 23 6.24 -9.29 -9.56
C GLN A 23 6.05 -9.39 -11.08
N SER A 24 5.31 -8.45 -11.68
CA SER A 24 5.09 -8.40 -13.13
C SER A 24 6.39 -8.13 -13.89
N LEU A 25 7.20 -7.21 -13.41
CA LEU A 25 8.51 -6.92 -14.02
C LEU A 25 9.43 -8.15 -14.00
N LYS A 26 9.48 -8.89 -12.88
CA LYS A 26 10.25 -10.13 -12.77
C LYS A 26 9.69 -11.23 -13.66
N LYS A 27 8.36 -11.34 -13.80
CA LYS A 27 7.71 -12.29 -14.72
C LYS A 27 8.04 -12.01 -16.18
N ILE A 28 8.09 -10.74 -16.59
CA ILE A 28 8.45 -10.33 -17.95
C ILE A 28 9.95 -10.56 -18.22
N TYR A 29 10.79 -10.28 -17.23
CA TYR A 29 12.24 -10.44 -17.31
C TYR A 29 12.76 -11.46 -16.29
N PRO A 30 12.47 -12.77 -16.44
CA PRO A 30 12.73 -13.78 -15.40
C PRO A 30 14.21 -13.96 -15.06
N LYS A 31 15.10 -13.73 -16.04
CA LYS A 31 16.56 -13.80 -15.88
C LYS A 31 17.20 -12.46 -15.47
N SER A 32 16.40 -11.43 -15.18
CA SER A 32 16.94 -10.14 -14.73
C SER A 32 17.45 -10.21 -13.31
N GLN A 33 18.48 -9.40 -13.01
CA GLN A 33 18.90 -9.09 -11.65
C GLN A 33 18.30 -7.74 -11.26
N ILE A 34 17.37 -7.74 -10.32
CA ILE A 34 16.67 -6.54 -9.85
C ILE A 34 17.32 -6.04 -8.57
N THR A 35 17.88 -4.84 -8.62
CA THR A 35 18.29 -4.09 -7.44
C THR A 35 17.21 -3.07 -7.10
N TYR A 36 16.71 -3.12 -5.87
CA TYR A 36 15.76 -2.13 -5.36
C TYR A 36 16.50 -1.16 -4.44
N THR A 37 16.37 0.14 -4.67
CA THR A 37 17.11 1.13 -3.89
C THR A 37 16.19 2.23 -3.38
N THR A 38 16.46 2.67 -2.14
CA THR A 38 15.70 3.74 -1.48
C THR A 38 16.64 4.75 -0.81
N THR A 39 16.20 6.00 -0.74
CA THR A 39 16.92 7.04 0.02
C THR A 39 16.84 6.78 1.52
N ASN A 40 15.72 6.30 2.00
CA ASN A 40 15.50 5.87 3.39
C ASN A 40 15.33 4.34 3.45
N THR A 41 14.45 3.86 4.30
CA THR A 41 14.15 2.42 4.46
C THR A 41 13.07 1.94 3.50
N THR A 42 12.96 0.62 3.33
CA THR A 42 11.86 -0.02 2.63
C THR A 42 11.32 -1.24 3.39
N THR A 43 10.00 -1.31 3.49
CA THR A 43 9.32 -2.47 4.07
C THR A 43 9.39 -3.72 3.17
N LEU A 44 9.72 -3.55 1.89
CA LEU A 44 9.93 -4.67 0.94
C LEU A 44 11.10 -5.58 1.34
N ARG A 45 12.09 -5.05 2.07
CA ARG A 45 13.20 -5.84 2.60
C ARG A 45 12.83 -6.62 3.86
N ASN A 46 11.88 -6.10 4.63
CA ASN A 46 11.51 -6.61 5.96
C ASN A 46 10.10 -7.22 5.95
N GLN A 47 9.08 -6.45 6.35
CA GLN A 47 7.71 -6.95 6.57
C GLN A 47 7.07 -7.51 5.30
N LEU A 48 7.33 -6.90 4.14
CA LEU A 48 6.78 -7.31 2.85
C LEU A 48 7.67 -8.31 2.09
N SER A 49 8.82 -8.69 2.66
CA SER A 49 9.78 -9.60 1.98
C SER A 49 9.16 -10.92 1.51
N PRO A 50 8.20 -11.54 2.22
CA PRO A 50 7.58 -12.77 1.73
C PRO A 50 6.82 -12.61 0.40
N LEU A 51 6.34 -11.39 0.10
CA LEU A 51 5.57 -11.09 -1.11
C LEU A 51 6.45 -10.77 -2.33
N VAL A 52 7.73 -10.46 -2.12
CA VAL A 52 8.69 -10.14 -3.18
C VAL A 52 9.86 -11.12 -3.25
N ARG A 53 9.75 -12.24 -2.51
CA ARG A 53 10.79 -13.29 -2.52
C ARG A 53 11.02 -13.81 -3.93
N GLY A 54 12.28 -13.84 -4.36
CA GLY A 54 12.66 -14.23 -5.72
C GLY A 54 12.42 -13.18 -6.81
N CYS A 55 11.84 -12.01 -6.45
CA CYS A 55 11.65 -10.91 -7.38
C CYS A 55 12.77 -9.87 -7.31
N ILE A 56 13.29 -9.60 -6.11
CA ILE A 56 14.34 -8.62 -5.87
C ILE A 56 15.60 -9.37 -5.42
N ASP A 57 16.70 -9.15 -6.13
CA ASP A 57 17.98 -9.83 -5.88
C ASP A 57 18.85 -9.05 -4.89
N LYS A 58 18.74 -7.71 -4.86
CA LYS A 58 19.54 -6.85 -3.98
C LYS A 58 18.74 -5.65 -3.49
N PHE A 59 18.91 -5.29 -2.21
CA PHE A 59 18.41 -4.05 -1.63
C PHE A 59 19.57 -3.11 -1.28
N ILE A 60 19.41 -1.83 -1.61
CA ILE A 60 20.33 -0.74 -1.24
C ILE A 60 19.48 0.35 -0.59
N GLU A 61 19.51 0.43 0.73
CA GLU A 61 18.87 1.49 1.51
C GLU A 61 19.89 2.60 1.81
N TYR A 62 19.41 3.79 2.18
CA TYR A 62 20.25 4.95 2.51
C TYR A 62 21.22 5.32 1.38
N ASN A 63 20.72 5.29 0.14
CA ASN A 63 21.50 5.44 -1.09
C ASN A 63 22.05 6.87 -1.34
N ARG A 64 21.83 7.82 -0.43
CA ARG A 64 22.26 9.23 -0.50
C ARG A 64 21.69 10.02 -1.69
N ILE A 65 20.64 9.54 -2.33
CA ILE A 65 19.93 10.26 -3.40
C ILE A 65 18.87 11.16 -2.74
N ASP A 66 19.30 12.28 -2.22
CA ASP A 66 18.47 13.31 -1.61
C ASP A 66 17.99 14.36 -2.62
N SER A 67 17.20 15.34 -2.16
CA SER A 67 16.75 16.48 -2.97
C SER A 67 17.59 17.74 -2.82
N SER A 68 18.79 17.63 -2.21
CA SER A 68 19.71 18.76 -2.04
C SER A 68 20.41 19.14 -3.35
N ILE A 69 20.32 20.39 -3.74
CA ILE A 69 20.99 20.94 -4.94
C ILE A 69 22.51 20.95 -4.73
N THR A 70 22.98 21.22 -3.51
CA THR A 70 24.42 21.27 -3.19
C THR A 70 25.14 19.97 -3.43
N ASN A 71 24.42 18.86 -3.35
CA ASN A 71 24.96 17.52 -3.58
C ASN A 71 24.69 16.99 -5.00
N LEU A 72 24.14 17.82 -5.90
CA LEU A 72 23.77 17.37 -7.25
C LEU A 72 25.00 16.90 -8.06
N PHE A 73 26.13 17.55 -7.88
CA PHE A 73 27.35 17.24 -8.63
C PHE A 73 28.31 16.29 -7.89
N LYS A 74 27.99 15.90 -6.67
CA LYS A 74 28.78 14.91 -5.94
C LYS A 74 28.52 13.52 -6.48
N LYS A 75 29.60 12.81 -6.86
CA LYS A 75 29.52 11.42 -7.31
C LYS A 75 28.97 10.54 -6.19
N ASN A 76 28.00 9.71 -6.52
CA ASN A 76 27.46 8.75 -5.57
C ASN A 76 28.36 7.50 -5.54
N GLU A 77 29.15 7.38 -4.47
CA GLU A 77 30.14 6.31 -4.29
C GLU A 77 29.49 4.92 -4.21
N ILE A 78 28.23 4.83 -3.72
CA ILE A 78 27.50 3.55 -3.60
C ILE A 78 27.32 2.88 -4.96
N PHE A 79 27.18 3.66 -6.04
CA PHE A 79 26.93 3.18 -7.39
C PHE A 79 28.13 3.37 -8.33
N SER A 80 29.32 3.80 -7.84
CA SER A 80 30.47 4.17 -8.67
C SER A 80 30.89 3.07 -9.66
N ASP A 81 30.87 1.81 -9.22
CA ASP A 81 31.32 0.65 -9.98
C ASP A 81 30.17 -0.19 -10.52
N MET A 82 28.93 0.30 -10.40
CA MET A 82 27.74 -0.39 -10.88
C MET A 82 27.34 0.12 -12.26
N TYR A 83 26.85 -0.80 -13.08
CA TYR A 83 26.21 -0.53 -14.35
C TYR A 83 24.87 -1.23 -14.42
N PHE A 84 23.85 -0.54 -14.92
CA PHE A 84 22.51 -1.08 -15.09
C PHE A 84 22.06 -1.00 -16.55
N ASP A 85 21.41 -2.05 -17.04
CA ASP A 85 20.79 -2.03 -18.36
C ASP A 85 19.56 -1.10 -18.35
N LEU A 86 18.87 -1.02 -17.22
CA LEU A 86 17.68 -0.17 -17.07
C LEU A 86 17.61 0.40 -15.64
N ILE A 87 17.41 1.72 -15.54
CA ILE A 87 17.05 2.39 -14.30
C ILE A 87 15.58 2.83 -14.39
N ILE A 88 14.78 2.49 -13.39
CA ILE A 88 13.38 2.89 -13.26
C ILE A 88 13.23 3.80 -12.05
N ASP A 89 13.00 5.08 -12.28
CA ASP A 89 12.69 6.07 -11.27
C ASP A 89 11.18 6.13 -11.03
N LEU A 90 10.74 5.65 -9.86
CA LEU A 90 9.34 5.69 -9.44
C LEU A 90 8.93 7.04 -8.81
N GLN A 91 9.86 7.98 -8.73
CA GLN A 91 9.64 9.30 -8.14
C GLN A 91 9.43 10.36 -9.23
N LYS A 92 8.96 11.55 -8.81
CA LYS A 92 8.74 12.71 -9.72
C LYS A 92 9.60 13.93 -9.34
N VAL A 93 10.60 13.74 -8.48
CA VAL A 93 11.42 14.84 -7.94
C VAL A 93 12.65 15.03 -8.83
N VAL A 94 12.67 16.10 -9.58
CA VAL A 94 13.68 16.41 -10.61
C VAL A 94 15.12 16.24 -10.10
N ILE A 95 15.45 16.78 -8.92
CA ILE A 95 16.82 16.72 -8.39
C ILE A 95 17.25 15.27 -8.15
N ARG A 96 16.37 14.44 -7.60
CA ARG A 96 16.62 13.01 -7.38
C ARG A 96 16.79 12.27 -8.71
N THR A 97 15.95 12.59 -9.69
CA THR A 97 16.04 12.04 -11.06
C THR A 97 17.39 12.35 -11.70
N LEU A 98 17.88 13.59 -11.56
CA LEU A 98 19.18 13.99 -12.10
C LEU A 98 20.35 13.25 -11.43
N LYS A 99 20.28 13.04 -10.10
CA LYS A 99 21.28 12.24 -9.37
C LYS A 99 21.26 10.77 -9.81
N LEU A 100 20.07 10.20 -9.99
CA LEU A 100 19.93 8.82 -10.51
C LEU A 100 20.51 8.69 -11.91
N LYS A 101 20.31 9.69 -12.76
CA LYS A 101 20.83 9.69 -14.14
C LYS A 101 22.35 9.71 -14.24
N GLN A 102 23.06 10.08 -13.17
CA GLN A 102 24.54 10.00 -13.11
C GLN A 102 25.06 8.57 -12.91
N ILE A 103 24.22 7.63 -12.48
CA ILE A 103 24.58 6.22 -12.35
C ILE A 103 24.77 5.65 -13.77
N LYS A 104 25.82 4.87 -14.00
CA LYS A 104 26.07 4.27 -15.31
C LYS A 104 24.92 3.34 -15.75
N HIS A 105 24.30 3.64 -16.89
CA HIS A 105 23.15 2.89 -17.39
C HIS A 105 23.08 2.88 -18.92
N LYS A 106 22.28 1.96 -19.46
CA LYS A 106 21.95 1.92 -20.88
C LYS A 106 20.65 2.67 -21.17
N PHE A 107 19.61 2.38 -20.40
CA PHE A 107 18.29 3.01 -20.51
C PHE A 107 17.83 3.58 -19.16
N PHE A 108 17.20 4.72 -19.22
CA PHE A 108 16.66 5.42 -18.06
C PHE A 108 15.19 5.74 -18.24
N PHE A 109 14.37 5.39 -17.25
CA PHE A 109 12.96 5.73 -17.20
C PHE A 109 12.68 6.65 -16.01
N SER A 110 11.99 7.76 -16.26
CA SER A 110 11.42 8.64 -15.22
C SER A 110 10.24 9.43 -15.79
N THR A 111 9.22 9.67 -14.96
CA THR A 111 8.12 10.60 -15.29
C THR A 111 8.40 12.04 -14.85
N ALA A 112 9.53 12.31 -14.21
CA ALA A 112 9.91 13.64 -13.75
C ALA A 112 10.00 14.62 -14.93
N ALA A 113 9.58 15.88 -14.68
CA ALA A 113 9.53 16.92 -15.71
C ALA A 113 8.88 16.44 -17.02
N ASN A 114 7.78 15.71 -16.93
CA ASN A 114 7.02 15.19 -18.07
C ASN A 114 7.91 14.38 -19.05
N PHE A 115 8.67 13.43 -18.54
CA PHE A 115 9.58 12.54 -19.27
C PHE A 115 10.81 13.21 -19.89
N LEU A 116 11.12 14.46 -19.51
CA LEU A 116 12.27 15.19 -20.09
C LEU A 116 13.58 14.39 -19.99
N PHE A 117 13.79 13.71 -18.88
CA PHE A 117 15.03 12.97 -18.59
C PHE A 117 14.97 11.49 -18.98
N SER A 118 13.82 11.01 -19.49
CA SER A 118 13.60 9.61 -19.84
C SER A 118 14.05 9.30 -21.28
N ASP A 119 14.64 8.13 -21.48
CA ASP A 119 14.89 7.59 -22.83
C ASP A 119 13.62 7.01 -23.45
N TYR A 120 12.64 6.68 -22.61
CA TYR A 120 11.31 6.23 -23.03
C TYR A 120 10.39 7.43 -23.25
N LYS A 121 9.94 7.61 -24.47
CA LYS A 121 8.93 8.64 -24.79
C LYS A 121 7.54 8.06 -24.76
N ASN A 122 6.61 8.78 -24.19
CA ASN A 122 5.20 8.34 -24.09
C ASN A 122 4.47 8.41 -25.46
N LYS A 123 4.97 7.63 -26.43
CA LYS A 123 4.39 7.56 -27.79
C LYS A 123 2.97 6.97 -27.78
N GLN A 124 2.65 6.13 -26.81
CA GLN A 124 1.34 5.50 -26.65
C GLN A 124 0.31 6.43 -26.02
N LYS A 125 0.71 7.66 -25.64
CA LYS A 125 -0.14 8.65 -24.96
C LYS A 125 -0.78 8.11 -23.69
N LEU A 126 -0.08 7.21 -22.98
CA LEU A 126 -0.53 6.71 -21.70
C LEU A 126 -0.72 7.86 -20.71
N ILE A 127 -1.73 7.77 -19.90
CA ILE A 127 -2.01 8.78 -18.88
C ILE A 127 -1.14 8.49 -17.66
N PHE A 128 -0.51 9.53 -17.08
CA PHE A 128 0.30 9.44 -15.85
C PHE A 128 -0.14 10.45 -14.79
N LYS A 129 -1.26 11.15 -15.02
CA LYS A 129 -1.86 12.10 -14.07
C LYS A 129 -3.21 11.59 -13.60
N ASN A 130 -3.55 11.89 -12.35
CA ASN A 130 -4.86 11.58 -11.74
C ASN A 130 -5.26 10.10 -11.86
N LEU A 131 -4.27 9.21 -11.80
CA LEU A 131 -4.48 7.78 -11.86
C LEU A 131 -4.54 7.17 -10.47
N TYR A 132 -5.29 6.09 -10.39
CA TYR A 132 -5.11 5.11 -9.35
C TYR A 132 -3.65 4.61 -9.34
N ILE A 133 -3.07 4.47 -8.17
CA ILE A 133 -1.61 4.33 -8.03
C ILE A 133 -1.04 3.06 -8.68
N GLU A 134 -1.74 1.92 -8.64
CA GLU A 134 -1.25 0.72 -9.33
C GLU A 134 -1.30 0.90 -10.84
N GLN A 135 -2.30 1.58 -11.40
CA GLN A 135 -2.35 1.89 -12.82
C GLN A 135 -1.16 2.74 -13.26
N PHE A 136 -0.73 3.69 -12.40
CA PHE A 136 0.51 4.44 -12.67
C PHE A 136 1.70 3.51 -12.84
N TYR A 137 1.87 2.53 -11.95
CA TYR A 137 2.98 1.56 -12.04
C TYR A 137 2.85 0.63 -13.25
N PHE A 138 1.63 0.22 -13.59
CA PHE A 138 1.38 -0.61 -14.77
C PHE A 138 1.65 0.13 -16.08
N ASN A 139 1.28 1.40 -16.17
CA ASN A 139 1.62 2.23 -17.32
C ASN A 139 3.14 2.36 -17.53
N ILE A 140 3.94 2.29 -16.44
CA ILE A 140 5.40 2.22 -16.53
C ILE A 140 5.82 0.92 -17.22
N ILE A 141 5.27 -0.22 -16.81
CA ILE A 141 5.60 -1.52 -17.42
C ILE A 141 5.22 -1.52 -18.91
N GLU A 142 4.01 -1.09 -19.25
CA GLU A 142 3.55 -1.01 -20.64
C GLU A 142 4.49 -0.17 -21.50
N LEU A 143 4.92 0.97 -20.99
CA LEU A 143 5.82 1.86 -21.71
C LEU A 143 7.22 1.28 -21.91
N ILE A 144 7.77 0.63 -20.87
CA ILE A 144 9.12 0.04 -20.91
C ILE A 144 9.15 -1.20 -21.80
N THR A 145 8.10 -2.03 -21.74
CA THR A 145 8.08 -3.32 -22.43
C THR A 145 7.40 -3.27 -23.80
N ASN A 146 6.71 -2.18 -24.09
CA ASN A 146 5.80 -2.05 -25.24
C ASN A 146 4.71 -3.13 -25.30
N GLN A 147 4.34 -3.69 -24.14
CA GLN A 147 3.27 -4.68 -23.97
C GLN A 147 2.07 -3.99 -23.34
N LYS A 148 0.86 -4.37 -23.76
CA LYS A 148 -0.38 -3.92 -23.14
C LYS A 148 -0.90 -4.97 -22.18
N PHE A 149 -1.47 -4.52 -21.08
CA PHE A 149 -2.13 -5.36 -20.09
C PHE A 149 -3.61 -5.01 -20.04
N ASN A 150 -4.47 -6.02 -20.12
CA ASN A 150 -5.91 -5.82 -20.06
C ASN A 150 -6.38 -5.51 -18.64
N GLU A 151 -5.66 -6.03 -17.65
CA GLU A 151 -5.96 -5.85 -16.23
C GLU A 151 -4.69 -5.86 -15.38
N ILE A 152 -4.77 -5.25 -14.20
CA ILE A 152 -3.72 -5.29 -13.19
C ILE A 152 -3.78 -6.65 -12.48
N PRO A 153 -2.73 -7.51 -12.54
CA PRO A 153 -2.74 -8.80 -11.88
C PRO A 153 -2.90 -8.66 -10.36
N ASN A 154 -3.57 -9.60 -9.73
CA ASN A 154 -3.55 -9.70 -8.28
C ASN A 154 -2.21 -10.21 -7.79
N ILE A 155 -1.78 -9.74 -6.60
CA ILE A 155 -0.60 -10.28 -5.95
C ILE A 155 -0.84 -11.73 -5.51
N GLN A 156 0.21 -12.55 -5.60
CA GLN A 156 0.19 -13.88 -5.00
C GLN A 156 0.51 -13.76 -3.51
N ILE A 157 -0.47 -14.07 -2.67
CA ILE A 157 -0.30 -14.10 -1.22
C ILE A 157 0.08 -15.52 -0.83
N PRO A 158 1.31 -15.77 -0.33
CA PRO A 158 1.68 -17.08 0.16
C PRO A 158 0.78 -17.50 1.32
N LYS A 159 0.46 -18.79 1.38
CA LYS A 159 -0.33 -19.36 2.49
C LYS A 159 0.41 -19.13 3.82
N PHE A 160 -0.37 -18.83 4.84
CA PHE A 160 0.05 -18.78 6.23
C PHE A 160 -0.98 -19.49 7.07
N ASP A 161 -0.54 -20.32 8.00
CA ASP A 161 -1.44 -21.09 8.86
C ASP A 161 -2.07 -20.14 9.91
N ILE A 162 -3.39 -20.09 9.91
CA ILE A 162 -4.22 -19.34 10.86
C ILE A 162 -5.25 -20.25 11.56
N SER A 163 -5.05 -21.58 11.52
CA SER A 163 -6.00 -22.56 12.06
C SER A 163 -6.19 -22.47 13.57
N ASN A 164 -5.20 -21.92 14.27
CA ASN A 164 -5.25 -21.68 15.71
C ASN A 164 -6.04 -20.43 16.11
N ILE A 165 -6.49 -19.61 15.15
CA ILE A 165 -7.27 -18.42 15.42
C ILE A 165 -8.74 -18.73 15.26
N GLN A 166 -9.50 -18.47 16.33
CA GLN A 166 -10.94 -18.65 16.32
C GLN A 166 -11.59 -17.47 15.59
N ILE A 167 -12.15 -17.76 14.42
CA ILE A 167 -12.95 -16.82 13.63
C ILE A 167 -14.27 -17.51 13.30
N ASN A 168 -15.38 -16.78 13.39
CA ASN A 168 -16.69 -17.27 12.99
C ASN A 168 -16.63 -17.82 11.55
N SER A 169 -17.18 -19.04 11.37
CA SER A 169 -17.17 -19.73 10.08
C SER A 169 -18.06 -19.06 9.03
N ASP A 170 -19.09 -18.33 9.46
CA ASP A 170 -19.93 -17.54 8.56
C ASP A 170 -19.25 -16.22 8.19
N ILE A 171 -18.49 -16.26 7.10
CA ILE A 171 -17.70 -15.11 6.63
C ILE A 171 -18.60 -13.90 6.33
N LYS A 172 -19.85 -14.10 5.88
CA LYS A 172 -20.74 -13.00 5.52
C LYS A 172 -21.07 -12.08 6.70
N ASN A 173 -21.02 -12.63 7.89
CA ASN A 173 -21.30 -11.90 9.13
C ASN A 173 -20.04 -11.33 9.79
N ASN A 174 -18.85 -11.56 9.24
CA ASN A 174 -17.60 -11.10 9.81
C ASN A 174 -17.19 -9.74 9.24
N ILE A 175 -17.09 -8.73 10.07
CA ILE A 175 -16.64 -7.38 9.67
C ILE A 175 -15.33 -7.06 10.38
N GLY A 176 -14.30 -6.73 9.58
CA GLY A 176 -13.05 -6.21 10.10
C GLY A 176 -13.13 -4.69 10.32
N ILE A 177 -12.50 -4.20 11.38
CA ILE A 177 -12.31 -2.76 11.62
C ILE A 177 -10.83 -2.50 11.89
N ALA A 178 -10.20 -1.62 11.08
CA ALA A 178 -8.82 -1.21 11.25
C ALA A 178 -8.74 0.31 11.46
N PRO A 179 -8.68 0.78 12.72
CA PRO A 179 -8.70 2.20 13.05
C PRO A 179 -7.34 2.88 12.88
N GLY A 180 -6.27 2.12 12.61
CA GLY A 180 -4.91 2.63 12.45
C GLY A 180 -4.66 3.33 11.12
N ALA A 181 -3.72 4.27 11.13
CA ALA A 181 -3.09 4.85 9.94
C ALA A 181 -1.69 5.36 10.32
N GLY A 182 -0.81 5.49 9.31
CA GLY A 182 0.57 5.90 9.55
C GLY A 182 0.73 7.31 10.15
N ASP A 183 -0.20 8.22 9.83
CA ASP A 183 -0.18 9.60 10.32
C ASP A 183 -1.48 9.89 11.09
N ILE A 184 -1.39 10.65 12.18
CA ILE A 184 -2.53 10.93 13.07
C ILE A 184 -3.66 11.69 12.34
N ASP A 185 -3.31 12.57 11.43
CA ASP A 185 -4.26 13.36 10.63
C ASP A 185 -5.08 12.53 9.64
N ARG A 186 -4.78 11.23 9.53
CA ARG A 186 -5.52 10.25 8.72
C ARG A 186 -6.39 9.33 9.58
N ARG A 187 -6.39 9.50 10.90
CA ARG A 187 -7.11 8.63 11.83
C ARG A 187 -8.45 9.26 12.21
N TRP A 188 -9.52 8.63 11.77
CA TRP A 188 -10.83 8.92 12.33
C TRP A 188 -10.85 8.47 13.79
N PRO A 189 -11.49 9.23 14.73
CA PRO A 189 -11.44 8.94 16.14
C PRO A 189 -11.87 7.50 16.47
N PHE A 190 -11.09 6.84 17.30
CA PHE A 190 -11.36 5.44 17.68
C PHE A 190 -12.74 5.26 18.33
N SER A 191 -13.19 6.24 19.13
CA SER A 191 -14.54 6.27 19.73
C SER A 191 -15.65 6.24 18.67
N CYS A 192 -15.40 6.76 17.47
CA CYS A 192 -16.36 6.69 16.37
C CYS A 192 -16.43 5.26 15.80
N TYR A 193 -15.29 4.59 15.65
CA TYR A 193 -15.26 3.16 15.25
C TYR A 193 -15.95 2.28 16.30
N LEU A 194 -15.79 2.54 17.60
CA LEU A 194 -16.49 1.80 18.66
C LEU A 194 -18.01 1.98 18.57
N LYS A 195 -18.49 3.20 18.28
CA LYS A 195 -19.93 3.43 18.07
C LYS A 195 -20.47 2.63 16.88
N ILE A 196 -19.74 2.60 15.77
CA ILE A 196 -20.08 1.80 14.59
C ILE A 196 -20.06 0.31 14.93
N ALA A 197 -19.01 -0.18 15.59
CA ALA A 197 -18.84 -1.57 15.99
C ALA A 197 -20.01 -2.06 16.87
N ASN A 198 -20.41 -1.28 17.88
CA ASN A 198 -21.55 -1.62 18.74
C ASN A 198 -22.87 -1.73 17.93
N LYS A 199 -23.15 -0.76 17.06
CA LYS A 199 -24.36 -0.79 16.22
C LYS A 199 -24.38 -1.99 15.26
N LEU A 200 -23.23 -2.38 14.70
CA LEU A 200 -23.12 -3.55 13.84
C LEU A 200 -23.30 -4.84 14.64
N ARG A 201 -22.71 -4.92 15.84
CA ARG A 201 -22.92 -6.05 16.76
C ARG A 201 -24.39 -6.22 17.14
N ASP A 202 -25.10 -5.13 17.43
CA ASP A 202 -26.52 -5.15 17.74
C ASP A 202 -27.39 -5.63 16.56
N ARG A 203 -26.87 -5.53 15.33
CA ARG A 203 -27.47 -6.10 14.11
C ARG A 203 -27.05 -7.54 13.82
N GLY A 204 -26.27 -8.18 14.69
CA GLY A 204 -25.86 -9.58 14.57
C GLY A 204 -24.52 -9.83 13.89
N TYR A 205 -23.81 -8.79 13.46
CA TYR A 205 -22.47 -8.96 12.89
C TYR A 205 -21.42 -9.33 13.95
N LYS A 206 -20.41 -10.11 13.54
CA LYS A 206 -19.22 -10.40 14.32
C LYS A 206 -18.12 -9.40 13.95
N ILE A 207 -17.62 -8.69 14.94
CA ILE A 207 -16.69 -7.58 14.75
C ILE A 207 -15.30 -7.99 15.22
N TYR A 208 -14.32 -7.80 14.33
CA TYR A 208 -12.90 -8.10 14.56
C TYR A 208 -12.07 -6.83 14.35
N PHE A 209 -11.34 -6.41 15.40
CA PHE A 209 -10.44 -5.27 15.29
C PHE A 209 -9.05 -5.71 14.86
N PHE A 210 -8.53 -5.08 13.81
CA PHE A 210 -7.17 -5.24 13.31
C PHE A 210 -6.33 -4.07 13.83
N ILE A 211 -5.62 -4.31 14.90
CA ILE A 211 -4.84 -3.32 15.63
C ILE A 211 -3.36 -3.49 15.27
N GLY A 212 -2.75 -2.48 14.65
CA GLY A 212 -1.32 -2.47 14.35
C GLY A 212 -0.44 -2.33 15.59
N PRO A 213 0.87 -2.57 15.46
CA PRO A 213 1.79 -2.43 16.59
C PRO A 213 1.87 -1.00 17.12
N ASP A 214 1.68 0.00 16.25
CA ASP A 214 1.71 1.42 16.64
C ASP A 214 0.42 1.87 17.36
N GLU A 215 -0.64 1.06 17.30
CA GLU A 215 -1.94 1.29 17.93
C GLU A 215 -2.20 0.37 19.12
N LYS A 216 -1.18 -0.28 19.68
CA LYS A 216 -1.34 -1.23 20.82
C LYS A 216 -2.12 -0.63 22.01
N ASN A 217 -2.04 0.67 22.20
CA ASN A 217 -2.81 1.38 23.24
C ASN A 217 -4.34 1.22 23.08
N LEU A 218 -4.85 0.97 21.85
CA LEU A 218 -6.28 0.77 21.58
C LEU A 218 -6.73 -0.64 21.92
N LEU A 219 -5.82 -1.60 22.06
CA LEU A 219 -6.14 -3.01 22.34
C LEU A 219 -6.97 -3.17 23.62
N LYS A 220 -6.53 -2.50 24.69
CA LYS A 220 -7.25 -2.57 25.98
C LYS A 220 -8.69 -2.07 25.85
N GLU A 221 -8.92 -1.02 25.08
CA GLU A 221 -10.25 -0.46 24.88
C GLU A 221 -11.14 -1.39 24.01
N CYS A 222 -10.57 -2.06 22.99
CA CYS A 222 -11.28 -3.11 22.24
C CYS A 222 -11.73 -4.23 23.17
N LEU A 223 -10.83 -4.78 23.98
CA LEU A 223 -11.12 -5.89 24.90
C LEU A 223 -12.13 -5.52 25.98
N ASN A 224 -12.03 -4.31 26.54
CA ASN A 224 -13.00 -3.80 27.52
C ASN A 224 -14.42 -3.67 26.93
N ASN A 225 -14.55 -3.49 25.61
CA ASN A 225 -15.82 -3.46 24.91
C ASN A 225 -16.24 -4.84 24.37
N ASN A 226 -15.56 -5.93 24.76
CA ASN A 226 -15.80 -7.31 24.33
C ASN A 226 -15.67 -7.49 22.80
N PHE A 227 -14.73 -6.81 22.16
CA PHE A 227 -14.37 -7.02 20.76
C PHE A 227 -13.12 -7.89 20.64
N GLU A 228 -13.09 -8.72 19.61
CA GLU A 228 -11.98 -9.61 19.32
C GLU A 228 -10.89 -8.88 18.51
N CYS A 229 -9.63 -9.13 18.89
CA CYS A 229 -8.44 -8.63 18.19
C CYS A 229 -7.56 -9.82 17.76
N PRO A 230 -7.85 -10.46 16.61
CA PRO A 230 -7.26 -11.76 16.25
C PRO A 230 -5.75 -11.73 16.03
N GLU A 231 -5.17 -10.54 15.82
CA GLU A 231 -3.72 -10.37 15.70
C GLU A 231 -3.01 -10.32 17.05
N TRP A 232 -3.76 -10.25 18.16
CA TRP A 232 -3.21 -10.14 19.50
C TRP A 232 -3.73 -11.29 20.38
N SER A 233 -2.81 -12.03 20.98
CA SER A 233 -3.08 -13.07 21.94
C SER A 233 -2.30 -12.79 23.21
N ASN A 234 -2.97 -12.75 24.38
CA ASN A 234 -2.34 -12.47 25.68
C ASN A 234 -1.48 -11.18 25.68
N ASP A 235 -1.97 -10.10 25.07
CA ASP A 235 -1.28 -8.81 24.90
C ASP A 235 0.00 -8.85 24.06
N GLU A 236 0.29 -9.97 23.41
CA GLU A 236 1.39 -10.09 22.48
C GLU A 236 0.88 -10.19 21.04
N GLN A 237 1.57 -9.52 20.12
CA GLN A 237 1.25 -9.65 18.70
C GLN A 237 1.60 -11.06 18.22
N VAL A 238 0.58 -11.81 17.82
CA VAL A 238 0.70 -13.22 17.40
C VAL A 238 1.60 -13.38 16.18
N SER A 239 1.54 -12.42 15.26
CA SER A 239 2.40 -12.45 14.09
C SER A 239 2.85 -11.05 13.68
N LYS A 240 4.15 -10.94 13.42
CA LYS A 240 4.75 -9.79 12.74
C LYS A 240 4.80 -9.99 11.23
N ASP A 241 4.28 -11.13 10.74
CA ASP A 241 4.29 -11.51 9.33
C ASP A 241 3.02 -11.01 8.66
N ILE A 242 3.18 -10.20 7.64
CA ILE A 242 2.05 -9.60 6.89
C ILE A 242 1.11 -10.67 6.28
N ARG A 243 1.64 -11.87 5.97
CA ARG A 243 0.84 -12.98 5.44
C ARG A 243 -0.23 -13.43 6.43
N PHE A 244 0.05 -13.32 7.74
CA PHE A 244 -0.93 -13.63 8.78
C PHE A 244 -2.16 -12.73 8.63
N THR A 245 -1.99 -11.40 8.68
CA THR A 245 -3.08 -10.43 8.49
C THR A 245 -3.81 -10.62 7.16
N MET A 246 -3.07 -10.85 6.06
CA MET A 246 -3.69 -11.03 4.74
C MET A 246 -4.47 -12.35 4.62
N ASN A 247 -4.08 -13.42 5.32
CA ASN A 247 -4.86 -14.67 5.35
C ASN A 247 -6.05 -14.55 6.31
N LEU A 248 -5.94 -13.82 7.43
CA LEU A 248 -7.08 -13.47 8.29
C LEU A 248 -8.10 -12.60 7.54
N ALA A 249 -7.65 -11.64 6.74
CA ALA A 249 -8.52 -10.79 5.93
C ALA A 249 -9.51 -11.61 5.11
N LYS A 250 -9.09 -12.73 4.52
CA LYS A 250 -9.95 -13.64 3.73
C LYS A 250 -11.10 -14.27 4.53
N LYS A 251 -11.11 -14.11 5.85
CA LYS A 251 -12.18 -14.57 6.74
C LYS A 251 -13.18 -13.46 7.07
N MET A 252 -13.02 -12.28 6.47
CA MET A 252 -13.90 -11.12 6.65
C MET A 252 -14.71 -10.88 5.37
N SER A 253 -15.96 -10.44 5.51
CA SER A 253 -16.80 -9.98 4.41
C SER A 253 -16.31 -8.63 3.89
N CYS A 254 -15.92 -7.76 4.80
CA CYS A 254 -15.41 -6.43 4.47
C CYS A 254 -14.51 -5.87 5.58
N LEU A 255 -13.87 -4.74 5.28
CA LEU A 255 -13.10 -3.94 6.21
C LEU A 255 -13.60 -2.50 6.26
N LEU A 256 -13.78 -1.97 7.47
CA LEU A 256 -14.00 -0.54 7.74
C LEU A 256 -12.69 0.06 8.24
N THR A 257 -12.18 1.12 7.59
CA THR A 257 -10.79 1.53 7.86
C THR A 257 -10.50 2.98 7.46
N ASN A 258 -9.40 3.51 7.97
CA ASN A 258 -8.75 4.71 7.45
C ASN A 258 -7.90 4.39 6.19
N ASP A 259 -7.39 5.45 5.52
CA ASP A 259 -6.38 5.29 4.47
C ASP A 259 -5.03 4.89 5.07
N GLY A 260 -4.75 3.60 5.07
CA GLY A 260 -3.57 3.00 5.72
C GLY A 260 -3.13 1.67 5.11
N GLY A 261 -2.04 1.13 5.66
CA GLY A 261 -1.45 -0.13 5.19
C GLY A 261 -2.40 -1.32 5.26
N THR A 262 -3.18 -1.44 6.34
CA THR A 262 -4.13 -2.53 6.55
C THR A 262 -5.20 -2.56 5.47
N SER A 263 -5.67 -1.39 5.01
CA SER A 263 -6.64 -1.34 3.90
C SER A 263 -6.10 -2.00 2.63
N TRP A 264 -4.82 -1.80 2.32
CA TRP A 264 -4.18 -2.43 1.17
C TRP A 264 -4.02 -3.94 1.33
N MET A 265 -3.70 -4.41 2.56
CA MET A 265 -3.63 -5.85 2.85
C MET A 265 -4.96 -6.55 2.53
N PHE A 266 -6.07 -5.96 2.95
CA PHE A 266 -7.41 -6.50 2.71
C PHE A 266 -7.79 -6.46 1.24
N GLN A 267 -7.56 -5.35 0.55
CA GLN A 267 -7.85 -5.23 -0.88
C GLN A 267 -7.06 -6.24 -1.72
N PHE A 268 -5.79 -6.47 -1.39
CA PHE A 268 -4.99 -7.50 -2.05
C PHE A 268 -5.43 -8.92 -1.68
N ALA A 269 -6.01 -9.11 -0.50
CA ALA A 269 -6.63 -10.38 -0.11
C ALA A 269 -7.98 -10.63 -0.80
N GLY A 270 -8.47 -9.69 -1.61
CA GLY A 270 -9.74 -9.78 -2.33
C GLY A 270 -10.95 -9.31 -1.53
N VAL A 271 -10.74 -8.60 -0.43
CA VAL A 271 -11.80 -8.14 0.47
C VAL A 271 -12.17 -6.70 0.20
N LYS A 272 -13.45 -6.41 0.08
CA LYS A 272 -13.97 -5.05 -0.09
C LYS A 272 -13.71 -4.20 1.15
N THR A 273 -13.39 -2.93 0.93
CA THR A 273 -13.08 -1.99 2.03
C THR A 273 -13.90 -0.72 1.91
N LEU A 274 -14.47 -0.25 3.02
CA LEU A 274 -14.99 1.10 3.16
C LEU A 274 -13.92 1.96 3.84
N LYS A 275 -13.29 2.84 3.05
CA LYS A 275 -12.17 3.68 3.49
C LYS A 275 -12.62 5.10 3.73
N ILE A 276 -12.26 5.65 4.90
CA ILE A 276 -12.39 7.08 5.14
C ILE A 276 -11.06 7.77 4.89
N PHE A 277 -11.12 8.85 4.10
CA PHE A 277 -9.99 9.68 3.73
C PHE A 277 -10.10 11.06 4.37
N GLY A 278 -9.02 11.50 4.99
CA GLY A 278 -8.83 12.88 5.39
C GLY A 278 -8.53 13.78 4.17
N LEU A 279 -7.35 14.40 4.16
CA LEU A 279 -6.94 15.31 3.09
C LEU A 279 -6.25 14.60 1.90
N THR A 280 -5.99 13.31 1.99
CA THR A 280 -5.39 12.54 0.90
C THR A 280 -6.37 12.33 -0.27
N ASP A 281 -5.82 12.13 -1.47
CA ASP A 281 -6.62 11.92 -2.68
C ASP A 281 -7.21 10.51 -2.71
N ALA A 282 -8.52 10.43 -2.42
CA ALA A 282 -9.25 9.17 -2.39
C ALA A 282 -9.21 8.45 -3.75
N LYS A 283 -9.31 9.16 -4.88
CA LYS A 283 -9.29 8.55 -6.22
C LYS A 283 -7.96 7.87 -6.52
N LYS A 284 -6.87 8.44 -6.02
CA LYS A 284 -5.54 7.88 -6.21
C LYS A 284 -5.29 6.61 -5.39
N PHE A 285 -5.88 6.52 -4.20
CA PHE A 285 -5.56 5.45 -3.23
C PHE A 285 -6.72 4.48 -2.99
N SER A 286 -7.77 4.52 -3.80
CA SER A 286 -8.87 3.55 -3.77
C SER A 286 -8.75 2.57 -4.91
N ARG A 287 -8.60 1.29 -4.60
CA ARG A 287 -8.50 0.22 -5.59
C ARG A 287 -9.86 -0.04 -6.23
N PRO A 288 -10.01 0.13 -7.55
CA PRO A 288 -11.28 -0.10 -8.23
C PRO A 288 -11.80 -1.53 -7.98
N GLY A 289 -13.09 -1.66 -7.71
CA GLY A 289 -13.75 -2.93 -7.41
C GLY A 289 -13.54 -3.48 -5.99
N PHE A 290 -12.57 -2.92 -5.22
CA PHE A 290 -12.27 -3.36 -3.86
C PHE A 290 -12.38 -2.26 -2.82
N SER A 291 -12.46 -1.01 -3.21
CA SER A 291 -12.51 0.11 -2.27
C SER A 291 -13.67 1.03 -2.58
N GLU A 292 -14.52 1.23 -1.61
CA GLU A 292 -15.43 2.35 -1.53
C GLU A 292 -14.83 3.43 -0.62
N SER A 293 -14.97 4.69 -1.01
CA SER A 293 -14.28 5.79 -0.36
C SER A 293 -15.24 6.82 0.17
N ILE A 294 -14.96 7.28 1.39
CA ILE A 294 -15.55 8.48 1.99
C ILE A 294 -14.43 9.52 2.06
N SER A 295 -14.48 10.53 1.19
CA SER A 295 -13.59 11.70 1.29
C SER A 295 -14.29 12.77 2.11
N ILE A 296 -13.72 13.14 3.25
CA ILE A 296 -14.33 14.16 4.13
C ILE A 296 -14.51 15.51 3.41
N LYS A 297 -13.67 15.80 2.39
CA LYS A 297 -13.77 17.00 1.56
C LYS A 297 -15.08 17.07 0.78
N ASP A 298 -15.60 15.93 0.36
CA ASP A 298 -16.86 15.87 -0.40
C ASP A 298 -18.06 16.26 0.47
N TYR A 299 -17.88 16.27 1.79
CA TYR A 299 -18.85 16.68 2.80
C TYR A 299 -18.52 18.06 3.42
N GLY A 300 -17.50 18.75 2.90
CA GLY A 300 -17.11 20.09 3.38
C GLY A 300 -16.26 20.10 4.66
N TYR A 301 -15.71 18.95 5.11
CA TYR A 301 -14.85 18.90 6.29
C TYR A 301 -13.37 19.04 5.93
N ASN A 302 -12.60 19.71 6.79
CA ASN A 302 -11.17 19.91 6.67
C ASN A 302 -10.35 19.03 7.61
N SER A 303 -10.99 18.41 8.59
CA SER A 303 -10.36 17.48 9.55
C SER A 303 -11.17 16.20 9.64
N ILE A 304 -10.47 15.07 9.62
CA ILE A 304 -11.10 13.75 9.77
C ILE A 304 -11.67 13.55 11.18
N ILE A 305 -11.13 14.29 12.17
CA ILE A 305 -11.59 14.22 13.58
C ILE A 305 -13.01 14.74 13.70
N ASP A 306 -13.37 15.72 12.88
CA ASP A 306 -14.68 16.38 12.92
C ASP A 306 -15.75 15.66 12.08
N PHE A 307 -15.36 14.62 11.34
CA PHE A 307 -16.28 13.91 10.46
C PHE A 307 -17.30 13.08 11.28
N PRO A 308 -18.62 13.35 11.14
CA PRO A 308 -19.61 12.79 12.02
C PRO A 308 -19.93 11.32 11.72
N VAL A 309 -20.19 10.57 12.79
CA VAL A 309 -20.58 9.14 12.72
C VAL A 309 -21.80 8.94 11.81
N LYS A 310 -22.77 9.85 11.83
CA LYS A 310 -24.01 9.76 11.05
C LYS A 310 -23.75 9.70 9.55
N GLU A 311 -22.83 10.53 9.05
CA GLU A 311 -22.46 10.54 7.62
C GLU A 311 -21.77 9.23 7.21
N TYR A 312 -20.87 8.74 8.09
CA TYR A 312 -20.23 7.45 7.88
C TYR A 312 -21.26 6.30 7.85
N GLU A 313 -22.21 6.27 8.76
CA GLU A 313 -23.28 5.27 8.82
C GLU A 313 -24.14 5.24 7.57
N THR A 314 -24.48 6.39 7.02
CA THR A 314 -25.28 6.47 5.79
C THR A 314 -24.55 5.78 4.62
N ARG A 315 -23.25 5.95 4.53
CA ARG A 315 -22.42 5.27 3.50
C ARG A 315 -22.24 3.80 3.81
N LEU A 316 -22.04 3.45 5.09
CA LEU A 316 -21.87 2.08 5.55
C LEU A 316 -23.07 1.20 5.21
N ILE A 317 -24.30 1.69 5.43
CA ILE A 317 -25.51 0.93 5.13
C ILE A 317 -25.53 0.54 3.64
N ARG A 318 -25.33 1.50 2.73
CA ARG A 318 -25.28 1.24 1.29
C ARG A 318 -24.17 0.26 0.93
N PHE A 319 -22.99 0.45 1.52
CA PHE A 319 -21.84 -0.43 1.27
C PHE A 319 -22.12 -1.88 1.68
N LEU A 320 -22.83 -2.10 2.81
CA LEU A 320 -23.19 -3.45 3.25
C LEU A 320 -24.29 -4.10 2.38
N GLU A 321 -25.17 -3.30 1.79
CA GLU A 321 -26.21 -3.78 0.86
C GLU A 321 -25.59 -4.22 -0.49
N GLU A 322 -24.40 -3.72 -0.85
CA GLU A 322 -23.69 -4.01 -2.11
C GLU A 322 -22.64 -5.13 -1.96
N LEU A 323 -22.48 -5.73 -0.78
CA LEU A 323 -21.52 -6.83 -0.54
C LEU A 323 -22.05 -8.16 -1.07
#